data_49ecc6276d36ea20ed38a15e9f26e4d8
#
_entry.id   49ecc6276d36ea20ed38a15e9f26e4d8
#
_cell.length_a   1.000
_cell.length_b   1.000
_cell.length_c   1.000
_cell.angle_alpha   90.00
_cell.angle_beta   90.00
_cell.angle_gamma   90.00
#
_symmetry.space_group_name_H-M   'P 1'
#
loop_
_entity.id
_entity.type
_entity.pdbx_description
1 polymer ?
#
loop_
_entity_poly.entity_id
_entity_poly.type
_entity_poly.pdbx_seq_one_letter_code
_entity_poly.pdbx_strand_id
1 'polypeptide(L)'
;MFLTRKAIQEAVECGDIVIKPFCKENLSPNSIDVTLNENLLVYTLEHGVLDMKKPNPTKQIVIPEEGLVLEPGKLYIGMTNETAISHRYIPMFEGRSSIGRLGINTHITAGFGDIGWGFEKNGDDVICHYPTWTLEIAVVHPVRVYPNVRIGQVYFVEPKGDIEWYTGKYGKQRMPQPSCSYKDF
;
A
#
# COMPACT_ATOMS: atom_id res chain seq x y z
N MET A 1 -1.31 4.90 20.58
CA MET A 1 -2.40 3.90 20.82
C MET A 1 -2.99 3.50 19.47
N PHE A 2 -3.55 2.27 19.34
CA PHE A 2 -4.27 1.87 18.12
C PHE A 2 -5.64 2.52 18.08
N LEU A 3 -6.05 3.00 16.91
CA LEU A 3 -7.38 3.55 16.72
C LEU A 3 -8.41 2.43 16.55
N THR A 4 -9.56 2.56 17.21
CA THR A 4 -10.71 1.68 17.00
C THR A 4 -11.54 2.14 15.81
N ARG A 5 -12.48 1.30 15.34
CA ARG A 5 -13.43 1.62 14.26
C ARG A 5 -14.02 3.03 14.39
N LYS A 6 -14.52 3.37 15.59
CA LYS A 6 -15.16 4.68 15.85
C LYS A 6 -14.15 5.81 15.71
N ALA A 7 -12.95 5.66 16.28
CA ALA A 7 -11.91 6.68 16.19
C ALA A 7 -11.39 6.85 14.75
N ILE A 8 -11.28 5.77 13.95
CA ILE A 8 -10.95 5.85 12.52
C ILE A 8 -12.03 6.63 11.78
N GLN A 9 -13.31 6.33 12.02
CA GLN A 9 -14.43 7.03 11.36
C GLN A 9 -14.42 8.52 11.72
N GLU A 10 -14.30 8.88 12.99
CA GLU A 10 -14.22 10.27 13.46
C GLU A 10 -13.01 11.00 12.84
N ALA A 11 -11.86 10.34 12.74
CA ALA A 11 -10.65 10.90 12.13
C ALA A 11 -10.77 11.09 10.61
N VAL A 12 -11.57 10.25 9.92
CA VAL A 12 -11.90 10.45 8.50
C VAL A 12 -12.86 11.62 8.33
N GLU A 13 -13.87 11.74 9.20
CA GLU A 13 -14.86 12.83 9.15
C GLU A 13 -14.25 14.21 9.42
N CYS A 14 -13.22 14.30 10.28
CA CYS A 14 -12.51 15.55 10.55
C CYS A 14 -11.34 15.81 9.60
N GLY A 15 -10.98 14.82 8.74
CA GLY A 15 -9.91 14.96 7.74
C GLY A 15 -8.50 14.60 8.22
N ASP A 16 -8.31 14.18 9.47
CA ASP A 16 -7.03 13.71 10.01
C ASP A 16 -6.53 12.43 9.31
N ILE A 17 -7.48 11.60 8.85
CA ILE A 17 -7.25 10.41 8.02
C ILE A 17 -7.96 10.61 6.68
N VAL A 18 -7.28 10.29 5.59
CA VAL A 18 -7.85 10.29 4.24
C VAL A 18 -7.93 8.85 3.74
N ILE A 19 -9.16 8.37 3.52
CA ILE A 19 -9.44 7.08 2.89
C ILE A 19 -10.31 7.33 1.66
N LYS A 20 -9.84 6.94 0.48
CA LYS A 20 -10.57 7.20 -0.77
C LYS A 20 -10.37 6.06 -1.79
N PRO A 21 -11.43 5.40 -2.27
CA PRO A 21 -12.82 5.54 -1.80
C PRO A 21 -13.00 5.04 -0.35
N PHE A 22 -13.89 5.65 0.40
CA PHE A 22 -14.25 5.21 1.75
C PHE A 22 -15.50 4.33 1.69
N CYS A 23 -15.35 3.08 2.13
CA CYS A 23 -16.44 2.11 2.23
C CYS A 23 -16.60 1.70 3.70
N LYS A 24 -17.73 2.05 4.31
CA LYS A 24 -17.97 1.80 5.73
C LYS A 24 -18.03 0.30 6.07
N GLU A 25 -18.42 -0.52 5.12
CA GLU A 25 -18.47 -1.99 5.23
C GLU A 25 -17.10 -2.63 5.33
N ASN A 26 -16.06 -1.91 4.92
CA ASN A 26 -14.66 -2.36 5.04
C ASN A 26 -14.05 -2.04 6.41
N LEU A 27 -14.74 -1.26 7.28
CA LEU A 27 -14.25 -0.99 8.63
C LEU A 27 -14.36 -2.24 9.51
N SER A 28 -13.22 -2.70 9.98
CA SER A 28 -13.03 -3.70 11.02
C SER A 28 -12.93 -3.05 12.41
N PRO A 29 -12.90 -3.79 13.52
CA PRO A 29 -12.82 -3.20 14.86
C PRO A 29 -11.65 -2.25 15.08
N ASN A 30 -10.49 -2.45 14.43
CA ASN A 30 -9.26 -1.66 14.62
C ASN A 30 -8.55 -1.31 13.30
N SER A 31 -9.19 -1.52 12.15
CA SER A 31 -8.58 -1.32 10.83
C SER A 31 -9.64 -1.07 9.77
N ILE A 32 -9.20 -0.77 8.57
CA ILE A 32 -10.01 -0.79 7.36
C ILE A 32 -9.42 -1.76 6.35
N ASP A 33 -10.24 -2.63 5.77
CA ASP A 33 -9.84 -3.51 4.68
C ASP A 33 -9.60 -2.68 3.40
N VAL A 34 -8.56 -3.03 2.67
CA VAL A 34 -8.24 -2.46 1.37
C VAL A 34 -8.20 -3.55 0.30
N THR A 35 -8.43 -3.15 -0.95
CA THR A 35 -8.63 -4.08 -2.06
C THR A 35 -7.49 -4.03 -3.06
N LEU A 36 -7.24 -5.16 -3.75
CA LEU A 36 -6.21 -5.30 -4.76
C LEU A 36 -6.64 -4.62 -6.06
N ASN A 37 -5.81 -3.72 -6.56
CA ASN A 37 -5.97 -3.15 -7.90
C ASN A 37 -5.60 -4.19 -8.97
N GLU A 38 -6.16 -4.06 -10.16
CA GLU A 38 -5.89 -4.96 -11.28
C GLU A 38 -4.47 -4.85 -11.84
N ASN A 39 -3.78 -3.74 -11.61
CA ASN A 39 -2.45 -3.48 -12.17
C ASN A 39 -1.36 -4.07 -11.28
N LEU A 40 -0.49 -4.88 -11.87
CA LEU A 40 0.71 -5.44 -11.27
C LEU A 40 1.92 -5.10 -12.13
N LEU A 41 3.10 -5.02 -11.49
CA LEU A 41 4.39 -5.01 -12.16
C LEU A 41 5.18 -6.26 -11.78
N VAL A 42 5.96 -6.78 -12.72
CA VAL A 42 7.00 -7.80 -12.46
C VAL A 42 8.32 -7.30 -13.03
N TYR A 43 9.42 -7.55 -12.31
CA TYR A 43 10.73 -7.24 -12.85
C TYR A 43 11.06 -8.16 -14.03
N THR A 44 11.62 -7.57 -15.08
CA THR A 44 12.22 -8.34 -16.18
C THR A 44 13.71 -8.51 -15.86
N LEU A 45 14.14 -9.75 -15.65
CA LEU A 45 15.55 -10.06 -15.31
C LEU A 45 16.40 -10.14 -16.58
N GLU A 46 16.45 -9.06 -17.38
CA GLU A 46 17.16 -9.04 -18.67
C GLU A 46 18.64 -9.39 -18.54
N HIS A 47 19.25 -9.10 -17.39
CA HIS A 47 20.64 -9.42 -17.08
C HIS A 47 20.79 -10.44 -15.94
N GLY A 48 19.71 -11.14 -15.60
CA GLY A 48 19.71 -12.17 -14.56
C GLY A 48 19.78 -11.68 -13.12
N VAL A 49 20.01 -10.38 -12.89
CA VAL A 49 20.17 -9.77 -11.56
C VAL A 49 19.57 -8.36 -11.51
N LEU A 50 18.95 -8.02 -10.39
CA LEU A 50 18.51 -6.64 -10.10
C LEU A 50 19.67 -5.86 -9.49
N ASP A 51 19.85 -4.60 -9.91
CA ASP A 51 20.90 -3.72 -9.41
C ASP A 51 20.27 -2.58 -8.59
N MET A 52 20.62 -2.46 -7.32
CA MET A 52 20.10 -1.41 -6.43
C MET A 52 20.50 0.01 -6.86
N LYS A 53 21.61 0.15 -7.61
CA LYS A 53 22.14 1.43 -8.09
C LYS A 53 21.56 1.87 -9.43
N LYS A 54 20.64 1.10 -10.01
CA LYS A 54 20.04 1.39 -11.32
C LYS A 54 18.53 1.22 -11.28
N PRO A 55 17.78 1.95 -12.13
CA PRO A 55 16.42 1.59 -12.43
C PRO A 55 16.37 0.18 -13.02
N ASN A 56 15.56 -0.70 -12.43
CA ASN A 56 15.38 -2.05 -12.94
C ASN A 56 14.10 -2.11 -13.80
N PRO A 57 14.16 -2.68 -15.01
CA PRO A 57 13.02 -2.70 -15.91
C PRO A 57 11.91 -3.60 -15.37
N THR A 58 10.67 -3.18 -15.59
CA THR A 58 9.47 -3.90 -15.20
C THR A 58 8.53 -4.07 -16.37
N LYS A 59 7.70 -5.12 -16.29
CA LYS A 59 6.59 -5.38 -17.22
C LYS A 59 5.29 -5.24 -16.45
N GLN A 60 4.33 -4.51 -17.01
CA GLN A 60 2.98 -4.44 -16.47
C GLN A 60 2.19 -5.71 -16.83
N ILE A 61 1.40 -6.17 -15.88
CA ILE A 61 0.42 -7.25 -16.00
C ILE A 61 -0.90 -6.70 -15.46
N VAL A 62 -2.00 -7.00 -16.16
CA VAL A 62 -3.34 -6.69 -15.67
C VAL A 62 -4.00 -7.99 -15.23
N ILE A 63 -4.58 -8.01 -14.04
CA ILE A 63 -5.36 -9.13 -13.53
C ILE A 63 -6.72 -9.11 -14.25
N PRO A 64 -7.05 -10.11 -15.06
CA PRO A 64 -8.33 -10.16 -15.73
C PRO A 64 -9.46 -10.54 -14.76
N GLU A 65 -10.73 -10.36 -15.17
CA GLU A 65 -11.88 -10.68 -14.31
C GLU A 65 -11.94 -12.16 -13.91
N GLU A 66 -11.50 -13.07 -14.78
CA GLU A 66 -11.38 -14.51 -14.51
C GLU A 66 -10.22 -14.88 -13.59
N GLY A 67 -9.43 -13.87 -13.19
CA GLY A 67 -8.31 -13.99 -12.26
C GLY A 67 -6.99 -14.37 -12.92
N LEU A 68 -5.90 -14.07 -12.21
CA LEU A 68 -4.52 -14.37 -12.57
C LEU A 68 -3.95 -15.38 -11.57
N VAL A 69 -3.28 -16.42 -12.06
CA VAL A 69 -2.51 -17.33 -11.18
C VAL A 69 -1.15 -16.71 -10.89
N LEU A 70 -0.89 -16.40 -9.64
CA LEU A 70 0.43 -16.02 -9.15
C LEU A 70 1.26 -17.27 -8.90
N GLU A 71 2.53 -17.22 -9.29
CA GLU A 71 3.47 -18.33 -9.21
C GLU A 71 4.52 -18.10 -8.11
N PRO A 72 4.95 -19.15 -7.38
CA PRO A 72 6.04 -19.07 -6.43
C PRO A 72 7.35 -18.60 -7.09
N GLY A 73 8.24 -17.98 -6.30
CA GLY A 73 9.53 -17.51 -6.77
C GLY A 73 9.50 -16.24 -7.62
N LYS A 74 8.33 -15.60 -7.73
CA LYS A 74 8.16 -14.31 -8.38
C LYS A 74 7.68 -13.26 -7.37
N LEU A 75 8.18 -12.04 -7.51
CA LEU A 75 7.67 -10.87 -6.83
C LEU A 75 6.72 -10.13 -7.77
N TYR A 76 5.49 -9.91 -7.32
CA TYR A 76 4.49 -9.10 -8.00
C TYR A 76 4.33 -7.79 -7.22
N ILE A 77 4.63 -6.67 -7.87
CA ILE A 77 4.43 -5.35 -7.28
C ILE A 77 3.02 -4.92 -7.62
N GLY A 78 2.13 -5.00 -6.65
CA GLY A 78 0.74 -4.58 -6.76
C GLY A 78 0.48 -3.22 -6.13
N MET A 79 -0.80 -2.85 -6.05
CA MET A 79 -1.25 -1.67 -5.32
C MET A 79 -2.66 -1.86 -4.76
N THR A 80 -3.00 -1.04 -3.79
CA THR A 80 -4.38 -0.94 -3.31
C THR A 80 -5.23 -0.08 -4.26
N ASN A 81 -6.54 -0.31 -4.30
CA ASN A 81 -7.47 0.62 -4.94
C ASN A 81 -7.64 1.88 -4.10
N GLU A 82 -7.55 1.72 -2.78
CA GLU A 82 -7.77 2.80 -1.84
C GLU A 82 -6.48 3.56 -1.54
N THR A 83 -6.59 4.87 -1.43
CA THR A 83 -5.73 5.69 -0.60
C THR A 83 -6.13 5.47 0.85
N ALA A 84 -5.19 5.22 1.76
CA ALA A 84 -5.42 5.14 3.20
C ALA A 84 -4.19 5.72 3.92
N ILE A 85 -4.23 7.02 4.21
CA ILE A 85 -3.10 7.83 4.69
C ILE A 85 -3.54 8.77 5.80
N SER A 86 -2.58 9.35 6.52
CA SER A 86 -2.86 10.36 7.53
C SER A 86 -1.73 11.38 7.64
N HIS A 87 -2.08 12.61 7.97
CA HIS A 87 -1.11 13.62 8.34
C HIS A 87 -0.95 13.77 9.87
N ARG A 88 -1.67 12.95 10.64
CA ARG A 88 -1.67 12.97 12.10
C ARG A 88 -1.35 11.62 12.75
N TYR A 89 -1.77 10.51 12.15
CA TYR A 89 -1.57 9.16 12.66
C TYR A 89 -0.58 8.41 11.80
N ILE A 90 0.09 7.42 12.37
CA ILE A 90 0.97 6.50 11.64
C ILE A 90 0.09 5.44 10.97
N PRO A 91 -0.03 5.41 9.63
CA PRO A 91 -0.73 4.35 8.95
C PRO A 91 0.17 3.11 8.87
N MET A 92 -0.39 1.94 9.16
CA MET A 92 0.30 0.66 9.12
C MET A 92 -0.47 -0.30 8.23
N PHE A 93 0.22 -1.01 7.35
CA PHE A 93 -0.37 -2.01 6.46
C PHE A 93 -0.08 -3.43 6.98
N GLU A 94 -1.11 -4.28 6.96
CA GLU A 94 -1.00 -5.71 7.27
C GLU A 94 -1.82 -6.55 6.30
N GLY A 95 -1.38 -7.80 6.09
CA GLY A 95 -2.17 -8.79 5.36
C GLY A 95 -3.43 -9.20 6.15
N ARG A 96 -4.39 -9.80 5.46
CA ARG A 96 -5.57 -10.41 6.08
C ARG A 96 -5.33 -11.89 6.36
N SER A 97 -5.83 -12.39 7.49
CA SER A 97 -5.62 -13.78 7.92
C SER A 97 -6.13 -14.82 6.91
N SER A 98 -7.23 -14.55 6.19
CA SER A 98 -7.72 -15.45 5.14
C SER A 98 -6.81 -15.48 3.90
N ILE A 99 -6.17 -14.36 3.59
CA ILE A 99 -5.20 -14.23 2.48
C ILE A 99 -3.89 -14.94 2.86
N GLY A 100 -3.38 -14.69 4.07
CA GLY A 100 -2.18 -15.38 4.56
C GLY A 100 -2.32 -16.90 4.62
N ARG A 101 -3.53 -17.41 4.96
CA ARG A 101 -3.81 -18.86 4.96
C ARG A 101 -3.84 -19.50 3.57
N LEU A 102 -3.95 -18.72 2.51
CA LEU A 102 -3.75 -19.17 1.13
C LEU A 102 -2.27 -19.10 0.70
N GLY A 103 -1.36 -18.81 1.63
CA GLY A 103 0.07 -18.68 1.32
C GLY A 103 0.42 -17.43 0.53
N ILE A 104 -0.40 -16.38 0.59
CA ILE A 104 -0.15 -15.08 -0.05
C ILE A 104 0.44 -14.13 0.97
N ASN A 105 1.68 -13.69 0.75
CA ASN A 105 2.30 -12.56 1.44
C ASN A 105 1.99 -11.30 0.64
N THR A 106 1.23 -10.37 1.21
CA THR A 106 0.78 -9.16 0.52
C THR A 106 1.71 -7.98 0.68
N HIS A 107 2.59 -8.05 1.67
CA HIS A 107 3.52 -7.00 1.99
C HIS A 107 4.72 -7.59 2.75
N ILE A 108 5.82 -7.79 2.05
CA ILE A 108 6.91 -8.61 2.59
C ILE A 108 7.72 -7.86 3.65
N THR A 109 7.98 -6.56 3.47
CA THR A 109 8.97 -5.86 4.31
C THR A 109 8.53 -4.52 4.89
N ALA A 110 7.80 -3.68 4.20
CA ALA A 110 7.62 -2.27 4.55
C ALA A 110 6.17 -1.87 4.87
N GLY A 111 5.54 -2.57 5.83
CA GLY A 111 4.18 -2.30 6.31
C GLY A 111 4.02 -0.99 7.10
N PHE A 112 5.12 -0.29 7.34
CA PHE A 112 5.15 0.97 8.06
C PHE A 112 4.97 2.14 7.09
N GLY A 113 3.94 2.96 7.31
CA GLY A 113 3.71 4.21 6.60
C GLY A 113 4.08 5.41 7.46
N ASP A 114 4.70 6.40 6.86
CA ASP A 114 5.06 7.62 7.55
C ASP A 114 3.89 8.61 7.64
N ILE A 115 3.85 9.37 8.72
CA ILE A 115 2.90 10.49 8.89
C ILE A 115 3.17 11.52 7.79
N GLY A 116 2.10 12.04 7.18
CA GLY A 116 2.22 13.03 6.11
C GLY A 116 2.59 12.46 4.74
N TRP A 117 2.82 11.12 4.63
CA TRP A 117 2.98 10.50 3.32
C TRP A 117 1.76 10.77 2.43
N GLY A 118 2.02 11.30 1.22
CA GLY A 118 0.97 11.73 0.30
C GLY A 118 0.45 13.15 0.53
N PHE A 119 0.96 13.87 1.53
CA PHE A 119 0.65 15.27 1.76
C PHE A 119 1.87 16.16 1.46
N GLU A 120 1.60 17.37 1.01
CA GLU A 120 2.60 18.39 0.72
C GLU A 120 2.14 19.74 1.29
N LYS A 121 3.03 20.45 2.00
CA LYS A 121 2.79 21.81 2.44
C LYS A 121 3.17 22.78 1.33
N ASN A 122 2.26 23.68 0.98
CA ASN A 122 2.50 24.76 0.02
C ASN A 122 2.07 26.09 0.66
N GLY A 123 2.99 26.70 1.41
CA GLY A 123 2.67 27.84 2.28
C GLY A 123 1.70 27.41 3.39
N ASP A 124 0.55 28.07 3.46
CA ASP A 124 -0.53 27.75 4.42
C ASP A 124 -1.46 26.62 3.93
N ASP A 125 -1.34 26.21 2.67
CA ASP A 125 -2.16 25.17 2.05
C ASP A 125 -1.56 23.78 2.25
N VAL A 126 -2.46 22.77 2.33
CA VAL A 126 -2.11 21.36 2.36
C VAL A 126 -2.66 20.67 1.12
N ILE A 127 -1.76 20.15 0.30
CA ILE A 127 -2.10 19.40 -0.91
C ILE A 127 -2.08 17.91 -0.58
N CYS A 128 -3.16 17.18 -0.88
CA CYS A 128 -3.21 15.72 -0.82
C CYS A 128 -3.05 15.12 -2.22
N HIS A 129 -2.05 14.26 -2.40
CA HIS A 129 -1.75 13.60 -3.68
C HIS A 129 -2.51 12.28 -3.87
N TYR A 130 -3.20 11.79 -2.85
CA TYR A 130 -3.97 10.54 -2.86
C TYR A 130 -3.14 9.34 -3.35
N PRO A 131 -1.96 9.05 -2.80
CA PRO A 131 -1.20 7.88 -3.19
C PRO A 131 -1.91 6.60 -2.75
N THR A 132 -1.60 5.51 -3.44
CA THR A 132 -2.03 4.16 -3.06
C THR A 132 -0.86 3.37 -2.50
N TRP A 133 -1.12 2.39 -1.66
CA TRP A 133 -0.09 1.50 -1.13
C TRP A 133 0.44 0.61 -2.23
N THR A 134 1.75 0.59 -2.41
CA THR A 134 2.42 -0.41 -3.25
C THR A 134 2.58 -1.69 -2.43
N LEU A 135 2.20 -2.81 -3.00
CA LEU A 135 2.20 -4.13 -2.36
C LEU A 135 3.31 -5.00 -2.96
N GLU A 136 4.08 -5.65 -2.10
CA GLU A 136 5.13 -6.60 -2.46
C GLU A 136 4.56 -8.02 -2.32
N ILE A 137 3.90 -8.52 -3.37
CA ILE A 137 3.13 -9.77 -3.29
C ILE A 137 4.00 -10.95 -3.70
N ALA A 138 4.09 -11.95 -2.83
CA ALA A 138 4.67 -13.26 -3.13
C ALA A 138 3.78 -14.39 -2.64
N VAL A 139 3.88 -15.56 -3.26
CA VAL A 139 3.06 -16.71 -2.93
C VAL A 139 3.92 -17.95 -2.64
N VAL A 140 3.45 -18.81 -1.71
CA VAL A 140 4.14 -20.06 -1.33
C VAL A 140 3.88 -21.16 -2.34
N HIS A 141 2.69 -21.20 -2.95
CA HIS A 141 2.27 -22.12 -4.01
C HIS A 141 1.41 -21.37 -5.02
N PRO A 142 1.10 -21.92 -6.20
CA PRO A 142 0.26 -21.24 -7.18
C PRO A 142 -1.10 -20.88 -6.60
N VAL A 143 -1.49 -19.61 -6.67
CA VAL A 143 -2.79 -19.11 -6.17
C VAL A 143 -3.43 -18.19 -7.19
N ARG A 144 -4.72 -18.41 -7.50
CA ARG A 144 -5.48 -17.51 -8.35
C ARG A 144 -6.00 -16.34 -7.53
N VAL A 145 -5.64 -15.12 -7.96
CA VAL A 145 -6.11 -13.85 -7.40
C VAL A 145 -7.03 -13.14 -8.39
N TYR A 146 -7.87 -12.26 -7.88
CA TYR A 146 -8.84 -11.49 -8.67
C TYR A 146 -8.70 -10.01 -8.36
N PRO A 147 -9.08 -9.10 -9.26
CA PRO A 147 -9.13 -7.68 -8.96
C PRO A 147 -10.22 -7.40 -7.91
N ASN A 148 -10.07 -6.32 -7.17
CA ASN A 148 -11.01 -5.83 -6.17
C ASN A 148 -11.25 -6.75 -4.95
N VAL A 149 -10.49 -7.84 -4.80
CA VAL A 149 -10.54 -8.67 -3.58
C VAL A 149 -9.91 -7.93 -2.42
N ARG A 150 -10.45 -8.10 -1.21
CA ARG A 150 -9.83 -7.57 0.02
C ARG A 150 -8.51 -8.29 0.26
N ILE A 151 -7.41 -7.57 0.03
CA ILE A 151 -6.05 -8.15 0.04
C ILE A 151 -5.30 -7.86 1.34
N GLY A 152 -5.58 -6.75 1.97
CA GLY A 152 -4.90 -6.30 3.19
C GLY A 152 -5.80 -5.41 4.03
N GLN A 153 -5.24 -4.85 5.07
CA GLN A 153 -5.89 -3.92 5.98
C GLN A 153 -4.92 -2.83 6.41
N VAL A 154 -5.44 -1.63 6.59
CA VAL A 154 -4.69 -0.49 7.15
C VAL A 154 -5.24 -0.17 8.53
N TYR A 155 -4.36 -0.03 9.50
CA TYR A 155 -4.69 0.46 10.84
C TYR A 155 -3.85 1.69 11.17
N PHE A 156 -4.26 2.43 12.17
CA PHE A 156 -3.65 3.71 12.50
C PHE A 156 -3.20 3.72 13.95
N VAL A 157 -1.99 4.25 14.17
CA VAL A 157 -1.37 4.34 15.49
C VAL A 157 -1.14 5.80 15.83
N GLU A 158 -1.50 6.20 17.05
CA GLU A 158 -1.25 7.54 17.57
C GLU A 158 0.24 7.71 17.88
N PRO A 159 0.92 8.72 17.28
CA PRO A 159 2.32 9.00 17.59
C PRO A 159 2.47 9.62 18.97
N LYS A 160 3.67 9.52 19.55
CA LYS A 160 4.05 10.22 20.76
C LYS A 160 5.17 11.21 20.43
N GLY A 161 4.96 12.49 20.76
CA GLY A 161 5.90 13.59 20.49
C GLY A 161 5.50 14.44 19.30
N ASP A 162 6.43 15.28 18.85
CA ASP A 162 6.20 16.19 17.71
C ASP A 162 6.10 15.42 16.40
N ILE A 163 5.26 15.91 15.49
CA ILE A 163 5.00 15.27 14.20
C ILE A 163 5.80 15.97 13.11
N GLU A 164 6.63 15.20 12.42
CA GLU A 164 7.26 15.58 11.17
C GLU A 164 6.63 14.82 10.01
N TRP A 165 6.45 15.49 8.87
CA TRP A 165 5.84 14.87 7.69
C TRP A 165 6.88 14.23 6.79
N TYR A 166 6.48 13.14 6.16
CA TYR A 166 7.27 12.44 5.16
C TYR A 166 7.64 13.33 3.98
N THR A 167 8.92 13.35 3.64
CA THR A 167 9.47 14.11 2.50
C THR A 167 10.22 13.22 1.51
N GLY A 168 10.06 11.90 1.61
CA GLY A 168 10.80 10.94 0.80
C GLY A 168 10.24 10.76 -0.63
N LYS A 169 10.81 9.77 -1.32
CA LYS A 169 10.68 9.58 -2.78
C LYS A 169 9.37 8.94 -3.26
N TYR A 170 8.50 8.46 -2.35
CA TYR A 170 7.28 7.69 -2.69
C TYR A 170 5.95 8.40 -2.36
N GLY A 171 5.94 9.72 -2.26
CA GLY A 171 4.77 10.48 -1.77
C GLY A 171 3.64 10.72 -2.77
N LYS A 172 3.81 10.41 -4.06
CA LYS A 172 2.88 10.85 -5.13
C LYS A 172 2.42 9.71 -6.06
N GLN A 173 2.72 8.45 -5.74
CA GLN A 173 2.42 7.32 -6.62
C GLN A 173 0.93 6.98 -6.63
N ARG A 174 0.39 6.76 -7.85
CA ARG A 174 -0.98 6.28 -8.10
C ARG A 174 -1.02 5.01 -8.95
N MET A 175 0.16 4.46 -9.24
CA MET A 175 0.36 3.20 -9.95
C MET A 175 1.37 2.37 -9.14
N PRO A 176 1.42 1.04 -9.32
CA PRO A 176 2.44 0.23 -8.65
C PRO A 176 3.81 0.81 -8.93
N GLN A 177 4.60 1.05 -7.88
CA GLN A 177 5.88 1.73 -8.00
C GLN A 177 7.02 0.72 -7.82
N PRO A 178 7.90 0.52 -8.83
CA PRO A 178 9.09 -0.27 -8.65
C PRO A 178 10.08 0.41 -7.71
N SER A 179 11.10 -0.33 -7.26
CA SER A 179 12.12 0.22 -6.36
C SER A 179 12.79 1.47 -6.95
N CYS A 180 12.88 2.51 -6.14
CA CYS A 180 13.66 3.72 -6.40
C CYS A 180 14.97 3.75 -5.58
N SER A 181 15.50 2.60 -5.18
CA SER A 181 16.74 2.51 -4.39
C SER A 181 17.94 3.21 -5.05
N TYR A 182 17.98 3.25 -6.38
CA TYR A 182 19.04 3.95 -7.14
C TYR A 182 19.13 5.46 -6.84
N LYS A 183 18.12 6.05 -6.23
CA LYS A 183 18.11 7.46 -5.80
C LYS A 183 18.84 7.68 -4.47
N ASP A 184 19.28 6.63 -3.80
CA ASP A 184 20.01 6.70 -2.52
C ASP A 184 21.54 6.71 -2.73
N PHE A 185 22.00 6.64 -3.98
CA PHE A 185 23.40 6.66 -4.41
C PHE A 185 23.67 7.86 -5.30
#